data_a06c117490962714fe3d15811d67e9df
#
_entry.id   a06c117490962714fe3d15811d67e9df
#
_cell.length_a   1.000
_cell.length_b   1.000
_cell.length_c   1.000
_cell.angle_alpha   90.00
_cell.angle_beta   90.00
_cell.angle_gamma   90.00
#
_symmetry.space_group_name_H-M   'P 1'
#
loop_
_entity.id
_entity.type
_entity.pdbx_description
1 polymer ?
#
loop_
_entity_poly.entity_id
_entity_poly.type
_entity_poly.pdbx_seq_one_letter_code
_entity_poly.pdbx_strand_id
1 'polypeptide(L)'
;MKKLISLALVFVLLMSLAGCMNVYDDPADDVKEISRDDAIEEMEAILSKVHVYQEDAPVDLDMVDYSNEADALADISVFPITVQGNGEINIEIAADTELSSDAPDDWMNVLAKKFNQENHEYNGKKVSVTVRQITGGEVVTYMRAGLYQPDLYVPSHGAWGKMLEASGIPTITLCDRLLGNTAGILISDKVYDGFIEKYKEATMKTVVEATINGDLTFAYTYPYASSTGLNMLTMILTAFDPENPLSETASSKLMEYQKTAPPTAHTTAIMRNNAKRGIVNAMAMEEQAYVLNDELKNYVYIPVGIRHDHPVFTFSYVSQEKQEAAQLFIDYCLTDDAQKLGTEKGFNRHEDYKGQDPGLDGMGYLAAQKLWKQNKTGGRPVIAVFVTDVSGSMRGNKLASLQDALVRSAQFISADNYLGLVAFSTDVYEMLPIGQFDATQRAKFSGAVKQLRADGGTAIYDATMVATKMLLEKQQELPDAIPVMFILSDGQQQGGVNLNRVLPIVKALKIPIYTIGFEMLDDDMEEMRKLSQVSGEADLTDAGEKDVVNVLRGLLNSRT
;
A
#
# COMPACT_ATOMS: atom_id res chain seq x y z
N MET A 1 -54.24 22.14 22.75
CA MET A 1 -53.07 21.38 23.23
C MET A 1 -52.74 20.15 22.39
N LYS A 2 -53.68 19.30 21.96
CA LYS A 2 -53.36 18.09 21.14
C LYS A 2 -52.78 18.37 19.73
N LYS A 3 -53.12 19.50 19.08
CA LYS A 3 -52.57 19.85 17.75
C LYS A 3 -51.18 20.49 17.79
N LEU A 4 -50.78 21.11 18.92
CA LEU A 4 -49.41 21.63 19.07
C LEU A 4 -48.39 20.51 19.42
N ILE A 5 -48.84 19.45 20.10
CA ILE A 5 -48.00 18.30 20.43
C ILE A 5 -47.69 17.44 19.16
N SER A 6 -48.69 17.33 18.24
CA SER A 6 -48.46 16.64 16.97
C SER A 6 -47.48 17.39 16.03
N LEU A 7 -47.44 18.71 16.04
CA LEU A 7 -46.53 19.52 15.21
C LEU A 7 -45.08 19.47 15.76
N ALA A 8 -44.94 19.45 17.09
CA ALA A 8 -43.61 19.30 17.74
C ALA A 8 -43.01 17.92 17.53
N LEU A 9 -43.84 16.84 17.52
CA LEU A 9 -43.36 15.48 17.27
C LEU A 9 -42.93 15.28 15.80
N VAL A 10 -43.63 15.91 14.85
CA VAL A 10 -43.25 15.87 13.41
C VAL A 10 -41.97 16.67 13.16
N PHE A 11 -41.74 17.77 13.89
CA PHE A 11 -40.49 18.55 13.77
C PHE A 11 -39.29 17.84 14.43
N VAL A 12 -39.49 17.11 15.49
CA VAL A 12 -38.44 16.26 16.13
C VAL A 12 -38.14 15.03 15.26
N LEU A 13 -39.14 14.43 14.59
CA LEU A 13 -38.91 13.35 13.63
C LEU A 13 -38.23 13.83 12.33
N LEU A 14 -38.48 15.07 11.90
CA LEU A 14 -37.78 15.64 10.74
C LEU A 14 -36.35 16.09 11.04
N MET A 15 -36.04 16.44 12.30
CA MET A 15 -34.66 16.68 12.72
C MET A 15 -33.86 15.38 12.99
N SER A 16 -34.54 14.27 13.29
CA SER A 16 -33.86 12.97 13.44
C SER A 16 -33.62 12.24 12.12
N LEU A 17 -34.21 12.69 11.01
CA LEU A 17 -33.94 12.21 9.65
C LEU A 17 -32.90 13.07 8.91
N ALA A 18 -32.47 14.21 9.47
CA ALA A 18 -31.39 15.04 8.94
C ALA A 18 -30.01 14.72 9.57
N GLY A 19 -29.94 13.75 10.45
CA GLY A 19 -28.71 13.37 11.14
C GLY A 19 -28.33 11.93 10.83
N CYS A 20 -27.73 11.69 9.67
CA CYS A 20 -26.74 10.66 9.32
C CYS A 20 -26.53 10.61 7.81
N MET A 21 -26.29 11.74 7.18
CA MET A 21 -25.35 11.74 6.07
C MET A 21 -24.00 11.98 6.77
N ASN A 22 -23.23 10.94 7.00
CA ASN A 22 -21.80 11.09 7.20
C ASN A 22 -21.25 11.64 5.87
N VAL A 23 -21.31 12.96 5.72
CA VAL A 23 -20.45 13.64 4.76
C VAL A 23 -19.05 13.41 5.30
N TYR A 24 -18.27 12.60 4.61
CA TYR A 24 -16.84 12.49 4.90
C TYR A 24 -16.26 13.87 4.60
N ASP A 25 -15.93 14.61 5.66
CA ASP A 25 -15.22 15.88 5.54
C ASP A 25 -13.78 15.56 5.12
N ASP A 26 -13.44 15.85 3.84
CA ASP A 26 -12.03 15.78 3.42
C ASP A 26 -11.25 16.80 4.25
N PRO A 27 -10.20 16.40 4.97
CA PRO A 27 -9.37 17.35 5.72
C PRO A 27 -8.85 18.52 4.88
N ALA A 28 -8.80 18.35 3.56
CA ALA A 28 -8.45 19.41 2.62
C ALA A 28 -9.57 20.46 2.42
N ASP A 29 -10.85 20.13 2.66
CA ASP A 29 -11.97 21.05 2.45
C ASP A 29 -11.92 22.23 3.40
N ASP A 30 -11.50 22.02 4.64
CA ASP A 30 -11.34 23.06 5.67
C ASP A 30 -10.07 23.93 5.48
N VAL A 31 -9.18 23.56 4.54
CA VAL A 31 -7.93 24.28 4.31
C VAL A 31 -8.14 25.37 3.29
N LYS A 32 -7.80 26.60 3.65
CA LYS A 32 -7.87 27.77 2.78
C LYS A 32 -7.18 27.50 1.44
N GLU A 33 -7.87 27.82 0.35
CA GLU A 33 -7.26 27.83 -0.99
C GLU A 33 -6.48 29.11 -1.23
N ILE A 34 -5.27 28.96 -1.73
CA ILE A 34 -4.41 30.05 -2.19
C ILE A 34 -3.86 29.69 -3.58
N SER A 35 -3.42 30.70 -4.32
CA SER A 35 -2.78 30.44 -5.60
C SER A 35 -1.40 29.80 -5.41
N ARG A 36 -0.85 29.20 -6.47
CA ARG A 36 0.51 28.64 -6.45
C ARG A 36 1.56 29.73 -6.16
N ASP A 37 1.37 30.92 -6.72
CA ASP A 37 2.31 32.02 -6.54
C ASP A 37 2.25 32.54 -5.11
N ASP A 38 1.06 32.72 -4.52
CA ASP A 38 0.90 33.09 -3.10
C ASP A 38 1.51 32.01 -2.18
N ALA A 39 1.38 30.74 -2.53
CA ALA A 39 1.97 29.64 -1.76
C ALA A 39 3.50 29.70 -1.75
N ILE A 40 4.12 30.04 -2.89
CA ILE A 40 5.57 30.22 -2.99
C ILE A 40 6.01 31.43 -2.17
N GLU A 41 5.29 32.56 -2.23
CA GLU A 41 5.59 33.75 -1.44
C GLU A 41 5.48 33.49 0.07
N GLU A 42 4.41 32.83 0.52
CA GLU A 42 4.24 32.45 1.93
C GLU A 42 5.31 31.44 2.40
N MET A 43 5.69 30.49 1.57
CA MET A 43 6.78 29.56 1.86
C MET A 43 8.11 30.32 2.04
N GLU A 44 8.46 31.23 1.15
CA GLU A 44 9.69 32.04 1.26
C GLU A 44 9.64 32.95 2.50
N ALA A 45 8.47 33.46 2.87
CA ALA A 45 8.31 34.25 4.11
C ALA A 45 8.50 33.40 5.38
N ILE A 46 8.16 32.12 5.35
CA ILE A 46 8.48 31.15 6.43
C ILE A 46 9.99 30.91 6.44
N LEU A 47 10.55 30.52 5.30
CA LEU A 47 11.96 30.15 5.15
C LEU A 47 12.94 31.29 5.52
N SER A 48 12.53 32.56 5.35
CA SER A 48 13.32 33.70 5.77
C SER A 48 13.61 33.74 7.29
N LYS A 49 12.89 32.95 8.09
CA LYS A 49 13.02 32.85 9.55
C LYS A 49 13.59 31.50 10.00
N VAL A 50 13.71 30.56 9.10
CA VAL A 50 14.26 29.23 9.38
C VAL A 50 15.76 29.26 9.20
N HIS A 51 16.48 28.79 10.21
CA HIS A 51 17.91 28.59 10.07
C HIS A 51 18.18 27.19 9.52
N VAL A 52 18.83 27.16 8.35
CA VAL A 52 19.17 25.92 7.67
C VAL A 52 20.67 25.71 7.70
N TYR A 53 21.13 24.66 8.33
CA TYR A 53 22.51 24.22 8.28
C TYR A 53 22.72 23.35 7.05
N GLN A 54 23.79 23.62 6.29
CA GLN A 54 24.20 22.75 5.20
C GLN A 54 25.34 21.87 5.69
N GLU A 55 25.13 20.56 5.58
CA GLU A 55 26.08 19.54 6.01
C GLU A 55 26.81 18.94 4.80
N ASP A 56 28.08 18.63 4.99
CA ASP A 56 28.88 17.92 4.00
C ASP A 56 28.68 16.40 4.18
N ALA A 57 27.92 15.77 3.28
CA ALA A 57 27.72 14.33 3.29
C ALA A 57 29.01 13.59 2.91
N PRO A 58 29.63 12.82 3.83
CA PRO A 58 30.80 12.02 3.50
C PRO A 58 30.41 10.88 2.57
N VAL A 59 31.33 10.48 1.71
CA VAL A 59 31.19 9.27 0.92
C VAL A 59 31.43 8.06 1.83
N ASP A 60 30.42 7.22 2.00
CA ASP A 60 30.55 5.98 2.75
C ASP A 60 31.24 4.91 1.90
N LEU A 61 32.54 4.72 2.12
CA LEU A 61 33.34 3.72 1.40
C LEU A 61 33.09 2.29 1.87
N ASP A 62 32.53 2.14 3.08
CA ASP A 62 32.19 0.87 3.69
C ASP A 62 30.67 0.58 3.61
N MET A 63 29.98 1.21 2.65
CA MET A 63 28.55 1.01 2.43
C MET A 63 28.25 -0.46 2.18
N VAL A 64 27.32 -1.01 2.97
CA VAL A 64 26.86 -2.38 2.77
C VAL A 64 26.12 -2.46 1.43
N ASP A 65 26.49 -3.40 0.59
CA ASP A 65 25.79 -3.69 -0.64
C ASP A 65 24.58 -4.59 -0.36
N TYR A 66 23.39 -4.01 -0.33
CA TYR A 66 22.13 -4.72 -0.20
C TYR A 66 21.55 -5.14 -1.57
N SER A 67 22.38 -5.32 -2.60
CA SER A 67 21.94 -5.81 -3.92
C SER A 67 21.33 -7.21 -3.87
N ASN A 68 21.66 -8.00 -2.85
CA ASN A 68 20.94 -9.23 -2.52
C ASN A 68 19.60 -8.85 -1.85
N GLU A 69 18.48 -9.16 -2.51
CA GLU A 69 17.12 -8.86 -2.03
C GLU A 69 16.88 -9.38 -0.61
N ALA A 70 17.46 -10.52 -0.24
CA ALA A 70 17.32 -11.11 1.09
C ALA A 70 17.85 -10.21 2.22
N ASP A 71 18.96 -9.52 1.99
CA ASP A 71 19.59 -8.66 3.00
C ASP A 71 18.81 -7.38 3.28
N ALA A 72 17.92 -7.03 2.35
CA ALA A 72 17.10 -5.85 2.42
C ALA A 72 15.74 -6.06 3.06
N LEU A 73 15.28 -7.30 3.11
CA LEU A 73 13.98 -7.62 3.70
C LEU A 73 14.05 -7.48 5.23
N ALA A 74 12.94 -7.05 5.82
CA ALA A 74 12.75 -7.08 7.27
C ALA A 74 12.65 -8.55 7.76
N ASP A 75 12.77 -8.76 9.07
CA ASP A 75 12.49 -10.09 9.65
C ASP A 75 11.02 -10.48 9.42
N ILE A 76 10.76 -11.77 9.17
CA ILE A 76 9.40 -12.28 8.90
C ILE A 76 8.39 -11.96 10.03
N SER A 77 8.85 -11.67 11.23
CA SER A 77 8.00 -11.30 12.37
C SER A 77 7.26 -9.96 12.20
N VAL A 78 7.60 -9.15 11.20
CA VAL A 78 6.82 -7.94 10.84
C VAL A 78 5.41 -8.30 10.33
N PHE A 79 5.21 -9.53 9.85
CA PHE A 79 3.90 -10.06 9.48
C PHE A 79 3.31 -10.80 10.69
N PRO A 80 2.19 -10.32 11.26
CA PRO A 80 1.69 -10.81 12.52
C PRO A 80 1.13 -12.24 12.43
N ILE A 81 1.29 -13.00 13.52
CA ILE A 81 0.55 -14.22 13.75
C ILE A 81 -0.80 -13.85 14.37
N THR A 82 -1.89 -14.02 13.63
CA THR A 82 -3.25 -13.68 14.06
C THR A 82 -3.92 -14.81 14.85
N VAL A 83 -3.49 -16.06 14.62
CA VAL A 83 -3.92 -17.23 15.41
C VAL A 83 -2.70 -18.09 15.70
N GLN A 84 -2.46 -18.40 16.98
CA GLN A 84 -1.37 -19.28 17.41
C GLN A 84 -1.90 -20.69 17.69
N GLY A 85 -1.32 -21.70 17.01
CA GLY A 85 -1.53 -23.12 17.28
C GLY A 85 -0.67 -23.64 18.42
N ASN A 86 -1.10 -24.73 19.06
CA ASN A 86 -0.39 -25.36 20.19
C ASN A 86 -0.49 -26.89 20.19
N GLY A 87 -0.84 -27.52 19.07
CA GLY A 87 -0.85 -28.97 18.91
C GLY A 87 0.54 -29.58 18.72
N GLU A 88 0.65 -30.90 18.88
CA GLU A 88 1.89 -31.64 18.59
C GLU A 88 2.25 -31.59 17.10
N ILE A 89 1.22 -31.56 16.25
CA ILE A 89 1.34 -31.24 14.82
C ILE A 89 0.77 -29.83 14.67
N ASN A 90 1.64 -28.83 14.60
CA ASN A 90 1.23 -27.46 14.34
C ASN A 90 1.60 -27.08 12.90
N ILE A 91 0.59 -26.59 12.16
CA ILE A 91 0.68 -26.26 10.73
C ILE A 91 0.68 -24.73 10.60
N GLU A 92 1.77 -24.14 10.13
CA GLU A 92 1.83 -22.70 9.86
C GLU A 92 1.26 -22.40 8.48
N ILE A 93 0.26 -21.53 8.45
CA ILE A 93 -0.45 -21.07 7.26
C ILE A 93 -0.08 -19.63 6.98
N ALA A 94 0.58 -19.37 5.84
CA ALA A 94 0.70 -18.03 5.28
C ALA A 94 -0.59 -17.72 4.50
N ALA A 95 -1.43 -16.82 5.05
CA ALA A 95 -2.74 -16.50 4.49
C ALA A 95 -2.83 -15.04 4.05
N ASP A 96 -3.47 -14.81 2.90
CA ASP A 96 -3.70 -13.46 2.38
C ASP A 96 -4.56 -12.62 3.36
N THR A 97 -4.33 -11.31 3.35
CA THR A 97 -4.91 -10.37 4.32
C THR A 97 -6.43 -10.33 4.28
N GLU A 98 -7.07 -10.62 3.17
CA GLU A 98 -8.52 -10.68 3.05
C GLU A 98 -9.17 -11.86 3.82
N LEU A 99 -8.37 -12.90 4.12
CA LEU A 99 -8.81 -14.07 4.90
C LEU A 99 -8.46 -13.97 6.39
N SER A 100 -7.39 -13.24 6.72
CA SER A 100 -6.69 -13.35 8.00
C SER A 100 -6.26 -12.01 8.58
N SER A 101 -7.05 -10.94 8.40
CA SER A 101 -6.72 -9.63 8.96
C SER A 101 -6.69 -9.65 10.50
N ASP A 102 -6.24 -8.55 11.12
CA ASP A 102 -6.22 -8.40 12.58
C ASP A 102 -7.63 -8.38 13.20
N ALA A 103 -8.70 -8.28 12.40
CA ALA A 103 -10.07 -8.35 12.90
C ALA A 103 -10.36 -9.75 13.44
N PRO A 104 -10.78 -9.87 14.70
CA PRO A 104 -10.99 -11.17 15.35
C PRO A 104 -12.09 -12.01 14.72
N ASP A 105 -12.90 -11.40 13.86
CA ASP A 105 -14.04 -11.99 13.18
C ASP A 105 -13.74 -12.36 11.72
N ASP A 106 -12.50 -12.22 11.24
CA ASP A 106 -12.13 -12.64 9.90
C ASP A 106 -12.28 -14.15 9.71
N TRP A 107 -12.66 -14.54 8.53
CA TRP A 107 -13.13 -15.90 8.22
C TRP A 107 -12.13 -16.98 8.66
N MET A 108 -10.89 -16.91 8.21
CA MET A 108 -9.88 -17.92 8.53
C MET A 108 -9.50 -17.89 10.02
N ASN A 109 -9.40 -16.70 10.63
CA ASN A 109 -9.08 -16.57 12.05
C ASN A 109 -10.16 -17.18 12.94
N VAL A 110 -11.44 -17.00 12.58
CA VAL A 110 -12.57 -17.63 13.29
C VAL A 110 -12.50 -19.14 13.21
N LEU A 111 -12.28 -19.67 12.00
CA LEU A 111 -12.22 -21.13 11.79
C LEU A 111 -10.98 -21.75 12.47
N ALA A 112 -9.81 -21.12 12.33
CA ALA A 112 -8.58 -21.58 12.96
C ALA A 112 -8.68 -21.64 14.50
N LYS A 113 -9.29 -20.59 15.12
CA LYS A 113 -9.54 -20.59 16.57
C LYS A 113 -10.47 -21.72 17.01
N LYS A 114 -11.58 -21.95 16.27
CA LYS A 114 -12.52 -23.03 16.55
C LYS A 114 -11.85 -24.39 16.39
N PHE A 115 -11.18 -24.63 15.24
CA PHE A 115 -10.45 -25.87 14.97
C PHE A 115 -9.45 -26.20 16.08
N ASN A 116 -8.65 -25.23 16.51
CA ASN A 116 -7.67 -25.42 17.58
C ASN A 116 -8.30 -25.76 18.94
N GLN A 117 -9.55 -25.34 19.19
CA GLN A 117 -10.31 -25.65 20.42
C GLN A 117 -10.97 -27.02 20.38
N GLU A 118 -11.32 -27.55 19.22
CA GLU A 118 -12.07 -28.80 19.04
C GLU A 118 -11.21 -30.07 19.17
N ASN A 119 -9.89 -29.95 19.39
CA ASN A 119 -8.94 -31.05 19.61
C ASN A 119 -8.94 -32.12 18.48
N HIS A 120 -8.81 -31.69 17.24
CA HIS A 120 -8.61 -32.59 16.12
C HIS A 120 -7.30 -33.37 16.25
N GLU A 121 -7.29 -34.65 15.88
CA GLU A 121 -6.14 -35.53 16.00
C GLU A 121 -5.80 -36.20 14.66
N TYR A 122 -4.51 -36.37 14.42
CA TYR A 122 -3.96 -37.20 13.35
C TYR A 122 -2.92 -38.18 13.94
N ASN A 123 -3.13 -39.48 13.72
CA ASN A 123 -2.31 -40.56 14.29
C ASN A 123 -2.12 -40.46 15.82
N GLY A 124 -3.16 -40.02 16.54
CA GLY A 124 -3.13 -39.87 18.01
C GLY A 124 -2.37 -38.64 18.51
N LYS A 125 -1.97 -37.74 17.63
CA LYS A 125 -1.35 -36.45 17.96
C LYS A 125 -2.34 -35.32 17.72
N LYS A 126 -2.40 -34.38 18.65
CA LYS A 126 -3.24 -33.17 18.50
C LYS A 126 -2.75 -32.32 17.33
N VAL A 127 -3.66 -31.97 16.42
CA VAL A 127 -3.43 -31.06 15.29
C VAL A 127 -3.88 -29.65 15.65
N SER A 128 -3.10 -28.65 15.29
CA SER A 128 -3.46 -27.25 15.37
C SER A 128 -2.94 -26.47 14.18
N VAL A 129 -3.48 -25.26 13.95
CA VAL A 129 -3.03 -24.36 12.91
C VAL A 129 -2.56 -23.02 13.51
N THR A 130 -1.48 -22.49 12.97
CA THR A 130 -0.99 -21.12 13.22
C THR A 130 -1.24 -20.33 11.94
N VAL A 131 -1.91 -19.18 12.04
CA VAL A 131 -2.19 -18.31 10.89
C VAL A 131 -1.30 -17.09 10.95
N ARG A 132 -0.49 -16.88 9.91
CA ARG A 132 0.27 -15.65 9.69
C ARG A 132 -0.40 -14.83 8.60
N GLN A 133 -0.74 -13.60 8.92
CA GLN A 133 -1.25 -12.62 7.98
C GLN A 133 -0.13 -12.07 7.12
N ILE A 134 -0.16 -12.36 5.83
CA ILE A 134 0.86 -11.88 4.88
C ILE A 134 0.29 -11.88 3.47
N THR A 135 0.50 -10.80 2.71
CA THR A 135 -0.01 -10.72 1.33
C THR A 135 0.65 -11.73 0.42
N GLY A 136 -0.10 -12.18 -0.62
CA GLY A 136 0.39 -13.20 -1.53
C GLY A 136 1.75 -12.90 -2.15
N GLY A 137 1.98 -11.68 -2.60
CA GLY A 137 3.27 -11.29 -3.18
C GLY A 137 4.43 -11.25 -2.19
N GLU A 138 4.17 -10.89 -0.93
CA GLU A 138 5.21 -10.91 0.11
C GLU A 138 5.63 -12.34 0.43
N VAL A 139 4.71 -13.31 0.49
CA VAL A 139 5.08 -14.73 0.64
C VAL A 139 6.06 -15.15 -0.46
N VAL A 140 5.74 -14.84 -1.72
CA VAL A 140 6.62 -15.15 -2.87
C VAL A 140 7.99 -14.49 -2.70
N THR A 141 8.03 -13.22 -2.30
CA THR A 141 9.27 -12.48 -2.07
C THR A 141 10.14 -13.14 -0.99
N TYR A 142 9.57 -13.43 0.17
CA TYR A 142 10.32 -14.03 1.29
C TYR A 142 10.72 -15.48 1.04
N MET A 143 9.90 -16.27 0.34
CA MET A 143 10.26 -17.64 -0.03
C MET A 143 11.40 -17.68 -1.04
N ARG A 144 11.37 -16.80 -2.05
CA ARG A 144 12.45 -16.67 -3.05
C ARG A 144 13.77 -16.22 -2.40
N ALA A 145 13.69 -15.37 -1.39
CA ALA A 145 14.84 -14.93 -0.60
C ALA A 145 15.35 -16.02 0.37
N GLY A 146 14.62 -17.13 0.55
CA GLY A 146 14.97 -18.19 1.50
C GLY A 146 14.75 -17.82 2.97
N LEU A 147 13.99 -16.75 3.25
CA LEU A 147 13.76 -16.22 4.59
C LEU A 147 12.46 -16.71 5.24
N TYR A 148 11.60 -17.40 4.49
CA TYR A 148 10.35 -17.93 5.00
C TYR A 148 9.98 -19.26 4.33
N GLN A 149 9.49 -20.21 5.11
CA GLN A 149 9.06 -21.53 4.68
C GLN A 149 7.80 -21.95 5.44
N PRO A 150 6.59 -21.50 5.03
CA PRO A 150 5.34 -21.92 5.64
C PRO A 150 5.01 -23.37 5.32
N ASP A 151 4.19 -24.04 6.16
CA ASP A 151 3.67 -25.36 5.84
C ASP A 151 2.59 -25.31 4.75
N LEU A 152 1.71 -24.30 4.83
CA LEU A 152 0.70 -24.00 3.82
C LEU A 152 0.79 -22.54 3.35
N TYR A 153 0.46 -22.35 2.09
CA TYR A 153 0.32 -21.04 1.48
C TYR A 153 -1.07 -20.90 0.83
N VAL A 154 -1.82 -19.88 1.27
CA VAL A 154 -3.19 -19.60 0.82
C VAL A 154 -3.28 -18.19 0.26
N PRO A 155 -2.86 -17.97 -0.99
CA PRO A 155 -3.00 -16.69 -1.68
C PRO A 155 -4.43 -16.51 -2.19
N SER A 156 -4.81 -15.28 -2.61
CA SER A 156 -6.11 -15.04 -3.22
C SER A 156 -6.30 -15.80 -4.54
N HIS A 157 -5.25 -15.94 -5.36
CA HIS A 157 -5.32 -16.67 -6.65
C HIS A 157 -4.06 -17.46 -6.98
N GLY A 158 -4.19 -18.42 -7.92
CA GLY A 158 -3.14 -19.39 -8.26
C GLY A 158 -1.91 -18.84 -9.01
N ALA A 159 -1.93 -17.60 -9.53
CA ALA A 159 -0.78 -17.03 -10.24
C ALA A 159 0.48 -16.98 -9.36
N TRP A 160 0.32 -16.74 -8.07
CA TRP A 160 1.44 -16.74 -7.12
C TRP A 160 2.13 -18.10 -7.00
N GLY A 161 1.34 -19.19 -7.01
CA GLY A 161 1.90 -20.56 -7.06
C GLY A 161 2.72 -20.79 -8.33
N LYS A 162 2.20 -20.38 -9.50
CA LYS A 162 2.93 -20.45 -10.77
C LYS A 162 4.26 -19.67 -10.72
N MET A 163 4.29 -18.51 -10.03
CA MET A 163 5.50 -17.69 -9.86
C MET A 163 6.54 -18.38 -8.95
N LEU A 164 6.11 -19.05 -7.88
CA LEU A 164 6.99 -19.86 -7.03
C LEU A 164 7.61 -21.01 -7.83
N GLU A 165 6.82 -21.75 -8.60
CA GLU A 165 7.31 -22.83 -9.46
C GLU A 165 8.34 -22.34 -10.48
N ALA A 166 8.06 -21.20 -11.15
CA ALA A 166 9.01 -20.56 -12.06
C ALA A 166 10.29 -20.08 -11.37
N SER A 167 10.23 -19.84 -10.07
CA SER A 167 11.39 -19.48 -9.24
C SER A 167 12.14 -20.67 -8.64
N GLY A 168 11.77 -21.90 -9.02
CA GLY A 168 12.42 -23.13 -8.53
C GLY A 168 11.91 -23.63 -7.17
N ILE A 169 10.73 -23.17 -6.74
CA ILE A 169 10.04 -23.59 -5.52
C ILE A 169 8.76 -24.34 -5.92
N PRO A 170 8.80 -25.66 -6.13
CA PRO A 170 7.65 -26.42 -6.57
C PRO A 170 6.53 -26.40 -5.54
N THR A 171 5.30 -26.18 -5.99
CA THR A 171 4.09 -26.23 -5.17
C THR A 171 3.35 -27.55 -5.35
N ILE A 172 2.62 -27.97 -4.32
CA ILE A 172 1.68 -29.09 -4.34
C ILE A 172 0.32 -28.52 -3.97
N THR A 173 -0.65 -28.59 -4.89
CA THR A 173 -1.99 -28.10 -4.63
C THR A 173 -2.77 -29.11 -3.80
N LEU A 174 -3.20 -28.73 -2.60
CA LEU A 174 -4.08 -29.54 -1.74
C LEU A 174 -5.56 -29.22 -1.95
N CYS A 175 -5.87 -28.00 -2.37
CA CYS A 175 -7.22 -27.54 -2.66
C CYS A 175 -7.17 -26.45 -3.73
N ASP A 176 -7.94 -26.57 -4.79
CA ASP A 176 -8.00 -25.55 -5.87
C ASP A 176 -8.82 -24.32 -5.46
N ARG A 177 -9.78 -24.52 -4.56
CA ARG A 177 -10.69 -23.48 -4.11
C ARG A 177 -11.10 -23.69 -2.66
N LEU A 178 -10.54 -22.92 -1.75
CA LEU A 178 -10.90 -22.95 -0.34
C LEU A 178 -12.12 -22.05 -0.05
N LEU A 179 -12.14 -20.87 -0.68
CA LEU A 179 -13.21 -19.86 -0.54
C LEU A 179 -13.25 -18.99 -1.78
N GLY A 180 -14.43 -18.78 -2.38
CA GLY A 180 -14.57 -18.03 -3.63
C GLY A 180 -14.62 -16.52 -3.42
N ASN A 181 -13.88 -15.76 -4.25
CA ASN A 181 -13.97 -14.31 -4.36
C ASN A 181 -13.72 -13.89 -5.82
N THR A 182 -13.93 -12.62 -6.13
CA THR A 182 -13.59 -12.02 -7.41
C THR A 182 -12.89 -10.68 -7.19
N ALA A 183 -11.95 -10.35 -8.06
CA ALA A 183 -11.52 -8.98 -8.23
C ALA A 183 -12.41 -8.27 -9.26
N GLY A 184 -12.55 -6.97 -9.15
CA GLY A 184 -13.36 -6.19 -10.06
C GLY A 184 -12.89 -4.75 -10.19
N ILE A 185 -13.52 -4.05 -11.11
CA ILE A 185 -13.42 -2.61 -11.28
C ILE A 185 -14.66 -1.98 -10.66
N LEU A 186 -14.46 -1.01 -9.78
CA LEU A 186 -15.51 -0.16 -9.26
C LEU A 186 -15.46 1.17 -10.01
N ILE A 187 -16.60 1.60 -10.54
CA ILE A 187 -16.76 2.92 -11.19
C ILE A 187 -17.83 3.68 -10.42
N SER A 188 -17.54 4.91 -10.00
CA SER A 188 -18.49 5.75 -9.26
C SER A 188 -19.75 6.02 -10.08
N ASP A 189 -20.92 5.89 -9.44
CA ASP A 189 -22.23 6.20 -10.04
C ASP A 189 -22.27 7.59 -10.70
N LYS A 190 -21.52 8.55 -10.14
CA LYS A 190 -21.45 9.92 -10.65
C LYS A 190 -20.91 10.01 -12.09
N VAL A 191 -20.07 9.08 -12.51
CA VAL A 191 -19.43 9.09 -13.83
C VAL A 191 -19.83 7.90 -14.70
N TYR A 192 -20.47 6.88 -14.12
CA TYR A 192 -20.75 5.60 -14.79
C TYR A 192 -21.63 5.76 -16.05
N ASP A 193 -22.73 6.49 -15.95
CA ASP A 193 -23.65 6.66 -17.09
C ASP A 193 -22.98 7.37 -18.27
N GLY A 194 -22.23 8.45 -17.99
CA GLY A 194 -21.47 9.17 -19.02
C GLY A 194 -20.35 8.31 -19.62
N PHE A 195 -19.70 7.48 -18.80
CA PHE A 195 -18.72 6.51 -19.26
C PHE A 195 -19.35 5.48 -20.22
N ILE A 196 -20.49 4.88 -19.86
CA ILE A 196 -21.20 3.91 -20.72
C ILE A 196 -21.75 4.57 -21.99
N GLU A 197 -22.24 5.80 -21.91
CA GLU A 197 -22.67 6.53 -23.11
C GLU A 197 -21.52 6.69 -24.11
N LYS A 198 -20.32 7.01 -23.66
CA LYS A 198 -19.13 7.25 -24.50
C LYS A 198 -18.46 5.96 -24.96
N TYR A 199 -18.20 5.03 -24.04
CA TYR A 199 -17.38 3.83 -24.29
C TYR A 199 -18.18 2.56 -24.60
N LYS A 200 -19.53 2.58 -24.41
CA LYS A 200 -20.52 1.52 -24.70
C LYS A 200 -20.50 0.33 -23.75
N GLU A 201 -19.37 -0.05 -23.22
CA GLU A 201 -19.19 -1.19 -22.31
C GLU A 201 -18.10 -0.89 -21.28
N ALA A 202 -18.19 -1.57 -20.12
CA ALA A 202 -17.19 -1.47 -19.07
C ALA A 202 -16.29 -2.71 -19.09
N THR A 203 -15.20 -2.62 -19.83
CA THR A 203 -14.15 -3.63 -19.93
C THR A 203 -12.81 -3.04 -19.47
N MET A 204 -11.82 -3.86 -19.16
CA MET A 204 -10.49 -3.36 -18.83
C MET A 204 -9.95 -2.41 -19.92
N LYS A 205 -10.15 -2.76 -21.20
CA LYS A 205 -9.71 -1.94 -22.32
C LYS A 205 -10.33 -0.55 -22.29
N THR A 206 -11.66 -0.46 -22.17
CA THR A 206 -12.38 0.84 -22.18
C THR A 206 -12.10 1.68 -20.94
N VAL A 207 -11.87 1.05 -19.78
CA VAL A 207 -11.46 1.74 -18.55
C VAL A 207 -10.07 2.35 -18.69
N VAL A 208 -9.12 1.62 -19.26
CA VAL A 208 -7.77 2.12 -19.52
C VAL A 208 -7.80 3.26 -20.55
N GLU A 209 -8.53 3.09 -21.67
CA GLU A 209 -8.70 4.13 -22.69
C GLU A 209 -9.34 5.40 -22.10
N ALA A 210 -10.36 5.25 -21.26
CA ALA A 210 -11.00 6.37 -20.57
C ALA A 210 -10.04 7.09 -19.61
N THR A 211 -9.17 6.35 -18.94
CA THR A 211 -8.15 6.93 -18.06
C THR A 211 -7.09 7.69 -18.85
N ILE A 212 -6.60 7.14 -19.95
CA ILE A 212 -5.65 7.81 -20.86
C ILE A 212 -6.26 9.13 -21.41
N ASN A 213 -7.57 9.12 -21.71
CA ASN A 213 -8.28 10.28 -22.22
C ASN A 213 -8.68 11.31 -21.14
N GLY A 214 -8.49 10.99 -19.85
CA GLY A 214 -8.87 11.86 -18.72
C GLY A 214 -10.36 11.84 -18.36
N ASP A 215 -11.14 10.88 -18.88
CA ASP A 215 -12.57 10.72 -18.55
C ASP A 215 -12.77 9.93 -17.24
N LEU A 216 -11.81 9.08 -16.89
CA LEU A 216 -11.75 8.37 -15.61
C LEU A 216 -10.40 8.61 -14.92
N THR A 217 -10.40 8.47 -13.61
CA THR A 217 -9.20 8.33 -12.79
C THR A 217 -9.22 6.94 -12.15
N PHE A 218 -8.70 5.94 -12.90
CA PHE A 218 -8.68 4.55 -12.47
C PHE A 218 -7.38 4.22 -11.75
N ALA A 219 -7.47 3.67 -10.53
CA ALA A 219 -6.35 3.23 -9.72
C ALA A 219 -6.44 1.74 -9.36
N TYR A 220 -5.29 1.11 -9.14
CA TYR A 220 -5.18 -0.24 -8.60
C TYR A 220 -4.02 -0.34 -7.59
N THR A 221 -3.95 -1.45 -6.86
CA THR A 221 -2.96 -1.67 -5.80
C THR A 221 -1.63 -2.18 -6.35
N TYR A 222 -0.58 -2.11 -5.53
CA TYR A 222 0.80 -2.46 -5.88
C TYR A 222 0.94 -3.93 -6.33
N PRO A 223 1.34 -4.22 -7.60
CA PRO A 223 1.26 -5.56 -8.19
C PRO A 223 2.28 -6.57 -7.65
N TYR A 224 3.30 -6.13 -6.91
CA TYR A 224 4.28 -7.04 -6.30
C TYR A 224 3.81 -7.62 -4.97
N ALA A 225 2.86 -6.98 -4.29
CA ALA A 225 2.34 -7.44 -3.01
C ALA A 225 0.87 -7.90 -3.12
N SER A 226 0.05 -7.16 -3.86
CA SER A 226 -1.40 -7.34 -3.93
C SER A 226 -1.83 -8.27 -5.05
N SER A 227 -2.65 -9.25 -4.73
CA SER A 227 -3.31 -10.15 -5.69
C SER A 227 -4.19 -9.38 -6.68
N THR A 228 -5.00 -8.43 -6.19
CA THR A 228 -5.81 -7.53 -7.03
C THR A 228 -4.93 -6.68 -7.94
N GLY A 229 -3.81 -6.16 -7.42
CA GLY A 229 -2.86 -5.38 -8.22
C GLY A 229 -2.22 -6.18 -9.35
N LEU A 230 -1.77 -7.41 -9.08
CA LEU A 230 -1.21 -8.30 -10.10
C LEU A 230 -2.27 -8.68 -11.14
N ASN A 231 -3.49 -8.97 -10.69
CA ASN A 231 -4.62 -9.27 -11.57
C ASN A 231 -4.90 -8.08 -12.52
N MET A 232 -5.04 -6.86 -12.00
CA MET A 232 -5.29 -5.67 -12.84
C MET A 232 -4.15 -5.41 -13.82
N LEU A 233 -2.90 -5.50 -13.38
CA LEU A 233 -1.74 -5.35 -14.26
C LEU A 233 -1.81 -6.30 -15.47
N THR A 234 -2.05 -7.58 -15.21
CA THR A 234 -2.11 -8.58 -16.28
C THR A 234 -3.33 -8.39 -17.18
N MET A 235 -4.46 -7.96 -16.64
CA MET A 235 -5.65 -7.64 -17.43
C MET A 235 -5.46 -6.38 -18.29
N ILE A 236 -4.74 -5.37 -17.81
CA ILE A 236 -4.37 -4.19 -18.64
C ILE A 236 -3.55 -4.65 -19.84
N LEU A 237 -2.53 -5.47 -19.62
CA LEU A 237 -1.67 -5.96 -20.70
C LEU A 237 -2.46 -6.83 -21.71
N THR A 238 -3.25 -7.78 -21.21
CA THR A 238 -4.07 -8.69 -22.00
C THR A 238 -5.14 -7.95 -22.82
N ALA A 239 -5.68 -6.84 -22.29
CA ALA A 239 -6.72 -6.06 -22.97
C ALA A 239 -6.24 -5.44 -24.30
N PHE A 240 -4.94 -5.23 -24.48
CA PHE A 240 -4.36 -4.63 -25.69
C PHE A 240 -3.64 -5.62 -26.60
N ASP A 241 -3.24 -6.77 -26.08
CA ASP A 241 -2.71 -7.87 -26.86
C ASP A 241 -2.99 -9.21 -26.14
N PRO A 242 -4.17 -9.83 -26.40
CA PRO A 242 -4.55 -11.08 -25.75
C PRO A 242 -3.65 -12.27 -26.08
N GLU A 243 -3.06 -12.29 -27.29
CA GLU A 243 -2.19 -13.37 -27.74
C GLU A 243 -0.76 -13.25 -27.19
N ASN A 244 -0.32 -12.01 -26.91
CA ASN A 244 1.00 -11.73 -26.34
C ASN A 244 0.95 -10.54 -25.37
N PRO A 245 0.49 -10.73 -24.12
CA PRO A 245 0.37 -9.64 -23.13
C PRO A 245 1.68 -8.93 -22.79
N LEU A 246 2.83 -9.49 -23.16
CA LEU A 246 4.16 -8.88 -22.95
C LEU A 246 4.73 -8.22 -24.21
N SER A 247 3.92 -8.03 -25.24
CA SER A 247 4.33 -7.39 -26.50
C SER A 247 4.64 -5.89 -26.29
N GLU A 248 5.33 -5.31 -27.28
CA GLU A 248 5.58 -3.86 -27.34
C GLU A 248 4.28 -3.05 -27.38
N THR A 249 3.23 -3.57 -28.04
CA THR A 249 1.91 -2.94 -28.10
C THR A 249 1.28 -2.83 -26.70
N ALA A 250 1.22 -3.94 -25.95
CA ALA A 250 0.68 -3.97 -24.60
C ALA A 250 1.52 -3.11 -23.64
N SER A 251 2.85 -3.21 -23.73
CA SER A 251 3.79 -2.41 -22.93
C SER A 251 3.64 -0.91 -23.17
N SER A 252 3.52 -0.48 -24.45
CA SER A 252 3.31 0.93 -24.79
C SER A 252 1.99 1.48 -24.23
N LYS A 253 0.93 0.68 -24.25
CA LYS A 253 -0.37 1.06 -23.66
C LYS A 253 -0.32 1.13 -22.14
N LEU A 254 0.38 0.22 -21.49
CA LEU A 254 0.64 0.31 -20.05
C LEU A 254 1.39 1.62 -19.72
N MET A 255 2.40 1.98 -20.50
CA MET A 255 3.15 3.23 -20.29
C MET A 255 2.29 4.49 -20.51
N GLU A 256 1.42 4.50 -21.54
CA GLU A 256 0.46 5.59 -21.75
C GLU A 256 -0.49 5.74 -20.56
N TYR A 257 -1.02 4.63 -20.07
CA TYR A 257 -1.85 4.59 -18.88
C TYR A 257 -1.11 5.14 -17.64
N GLN A 258 0.11 4.67 -17.38
CA GLN A 258 0.92 5.10 -16.23
C GLN A 258 1.25 6.60 -16.23
N LYS A 259 1.25 7.26 -17.40
CA LYS A 259 1.46 8.71 -17.49
C LYS A 259 0.27 9.53 -16.97
N THR A 260 -0.93 8.99 -17.07
CA THR A 260 -2.19 9.70 -16.78
C THR A 260 -2.90 9.16 -15.54
N ALA A 261 -2.69 7.87 -15.22
CA ALA A 261 -3.28 7.24 -14.06
C ALA A 261 -2.74 7.83 -12.75
N PRO A 262 -3.56 7.85 -11.68
CA PRO A 262 -3.07 8.10 -10.35
C PRO A 262 -2.04 7.02 -9.96
N PRO A 263 -1.06 7.34 -9.09
CA PRO A 263 -0.11 6.35 -8.61
C PRO A 263 -0.81 5.14 -7.98
N THR A 264 -0.21 3.96 -8.13
CA THR A 264 -0.75 2.75 -7.50
C THR A 264 -0.84 2.91 -5.99
N ALA A 265 -1.98 2.57 -5.41
CA ALA A 265 -2.15 2.61 -3.97
C ALA A 265 -1.34 1.48 -3.30
N HIS A 266 -0.66 1.80 -2.19
CA HIS A 266 0.07 0.78 -1.43
C HIS A 266 -0.89 -0.25 -0.81
N THR A 267 -2.04 0.23 -0.30
CA THR A 267 -3.08 -0.62 0.29
C THR A 267 -4.46 -0.29 -0.28
N THR A 268 -5.41 -1.22 -0.15
CA THR A 268 -6.81 -0.99 -0.50
C THR A 268 -7.47 0.07 0.40
N ALA A 269 -7.01 0.22 1.64
CA ALA A 269 -7.49 1.26 2.56
C ALA A 269 -7.14 2.67 2.04
N ILE A 270 -5.89 2.90 1.63
CA ILE A 270 -5.47 4.18 1.01
C ILE A 270 -6.30 4.44 -0.25
N MET A 271 -6.53 3.42 -1.07
CA MET A 271 -7.33 3.57 -2.29
C MET A 271 -8.79 3.96 -2.00
N ARG A 272 -9.43 3.38 -0.96
CA ARG A 272 -10.76 3.78 -0.51
C ARG A 272 -10.79 5.23 0.00
N ASN A 273 -9.78 5.64 0.76
CA ASN A 273 -9.68 7.02 1.21
C ASN A 273 -9.55 8.00 0.04
N ASN A 274 -8.75 7.68 -0.96
CA ASN A 274 -8.62 8.48 -2.18
C ASN A 274 -9.95 8.56 -2.97
N ALA A 275 -10.73 7.48 -2.98
CA ALA A 275 -12.05 7.45 -3.59
C ALA A 275 -13.06 8.34 -2.83
N LYS A 276 -13.08 8.30 -1.49
CA LYS A 276 -13.91 9.19 -0.65
C LYS A 276 -13.61 10.67 -0.91
N ARG A 277 -12.35 11.00 -1.08
CA ARG A 277 -11.86 12.35 -1.37
C ARG A 277 -12.01 12.78 -2.83
N GLY A 278 -12.55 11.90 -3.70
CA GLY A 278 -12.75 12.20 -5.12
C GLY A 278 -11.45 12.25 -5.94
N ILE A 279 -10.32 11.81 -5.41
CA ILE A 279 -9.03 11.73 -6.12
C ILE A 279 -9.10 10.65 -7.20
N VAL A 280 -9.81 9.55 -6.93
CA VAL A 280 -10.11 8.49 -7.89
C VAL A 280 -11.63 8.33 -8.02
N ASN A 281 -12.11 8.13 -9.24
CA ASN A 281 -13.51 7.84 -9.53
C ASN A 281 -13.75 6.44 -10.09
N ALA A 282 -12.66 5.71 -10.30
CA ALA A 282 -12.66 4.28 -10.60
C ALA A 282 -11.48 3.60 -9.89
N MET A 283 -11.67 2.37 -9.41
CA MET A 283 -10.63 1.65 -8.67
C MET A 283 -10.81 0.13 -8.77
N ALA A 284 -9.71 -0.58 -8.59
CA ALA A 284 -9.71 -2.03 -8.44
C ALA A 284 -10.04 -2.43 -7.00
N MET A 285 -10.92 -3.42 -6.81
CA MET A 285 -11.29 -3.91 -5.47
C MET A 285 -11.79 -5.35 -5.55
N GLU A 286 -11.57 -6.13 -4.49
CA GLU A 286 -12.26 -7.40 -4.32
C GLU A 286 -13.74 -7.20 -3.97
N GLU A 287 -14.59 -8.14 -4.41
CA GLU A 287 -16.01 -8.11 -4.15
C GLU A 287 -16.33 -8.19 -2.65
N GLN A 288 -15.61 -9.02 -1.92
CA GLN A 288 -15.73 -9.11 -0.46
C GLN A 288 -15.57 -7.72 0.19
N ALA A 289 -14.53 -6.97 -0.18
CA ALA A 289 -14.31 -5.63 0.33
C ALA A 289 -15.40 -4.65 -0.13
N TYR A 290 -15.88 -4.76 -1.38
CA TYR A 290 -17.00 -3.96 -1.89
C TYR A 290 -18.28 -4.16 -1.09
N VAL A 291 -18.62 -5.42 -0.78
CA VAL A 291 -19.85 -5.77 -0.07
C VAL A 291 -19.83 -5.30 1.39
N LEU A 292 -18.68 -5.39 2.06
CA LEU A 292 -18.55 -5.07 3.48
C LEU A 292 -18.37 -3.56 3.77
N ASN A 293 -18.07 -2.75 2.78
CA ASN A 293 -17.84 -1.32 2.98
C ASN A 293 -19.00 -0.48 2.44
N ASP A 294 -19.77 0.10 3.34
CA ASP A 294 -20.95 0.92 3.00
C ASP A 294 -20.59 2.13 2.12
N GLU A 295 -19.40 2.68 2.28
CA GLU A 295 -18.89 3.78 1.47
C GLU A 295 -18.72 3.44 -0.02
N LEU A 296 -18.67 2.16 -0.37
CA LEU A 296 -18.53 1.70 -1.75
C LEU A 296 -19.87 1.46 -2.45
N LYS A 297 -21.00 1.61 -1.76
CA LYS A 297 -22.34 1.37 -2.32
C LYS A 297 -22.72 2.33 -3.48
N ASN A 298 -22.02 3.46 -3.61
CA ASN A 298 -22.19 4.41 -4.70
C ASN A 298 -21.27 4.12 -5.90
N TYR A 299 -20.83 2.86 -6.02
CA TYR A 299 -20.02 2.39 -7.13
C TYR A 299 -20.67 1.18 -7.80
N VAL A 300 -20.51 1.09 -9.12
CA VAL A 300 -20.90 -0.09 -9.89
C VAL A 300 -19.73 -1.06 -9.88
N TYR A 301 -19.94 -2.30 -9.41
CA TYR A 301 -18.94 -3.36 -9.40
C TYR A 301 -19.01 -4.18 -10.69
N ILE A 302 -17.86 -4.39 -11.34
CA ILE A 302 -17.71 -5.14 -12.58
C ILE A 302 -16.60 -6.18 -12.36
N PRO A 303 -16.91 -7.49 -12.31
CA PRO A 303 -15.90 -8.55 -12.13
C PRO A 303 -14.92 -8.57 -13.32
N VAL A 304 -13.62 -8.65 -13.04
CA VAL A 304 -12.55 -8.65 -14.06
C VAL A 304 -11.40 -9.56 -13.63
N GLY A 305 -10.85 -10.29 -14.59
CA GLY A 305 -9.63 -11.03 -14.48
C GLY A 305 -9.75 -12.39 -13.79
N ILE A 306 -8.70 -12.82 -13.13
CA ILE A 306 -8.60 -14.14 -12.49
C ILE A 306 -9.55 -14.17 -11.28
N ARG A 307 -10.24 -15.30 -11.07
CA ARG A 307 -10.98 -15.51 -9.82
C ARG A 307 -10.02 -15.61 -8.63
N HIS A 308 -10.44 -15.08 -7.51
CA HIS A 308 -9.76 -15.20 -6.23
C HIS A 308 -10.38 -16.39 -5.45
N ASP A 309 -10.04 -17.59 -5.86
CA ASP A 309 -10.61 -18.83 -5.28
C ASP A 309 -9.79 -19.41 -4.12
N HIS A 310 -8.77 -18.68 -3.65
CA HIS A 310 -7.92 -19.01 -2.50
C HIS A 310 -7.41 -20.46 -2.55
N PRO A 311 -6.58 -20.82 -3.54
CA PRO A 311 -6.01 -22.16 -3.57
C PRO A 311 -5.10 -22.40 -2.37
N VAL A 312 -5.01 -23.67 -1.94
CA VAL A 312 -4.12 -24.08 -0.84
C VAL A 312 -2.93 -24.82 -1.41
N PHE A 313 -1.76 -24.26 -1.24
CA PHE A 313 -0.49 -24.88 -1.63
C PHE A 313 0.26 -25.38 -0.40
N THR A 314 0.94 -26.52 -0.56
CA THR A 314 1.99 -27.02 0.32
C THR A 314 3.27 -27.26 -0.48
N PHE A 315 4.33 -27.71 0.15
CA PHE A 315 5.67 -27.78 -0.43
C PHE A 315 6.34 -29.12 -0.14
N SER A 316 7.29 -29.52 -0.99
CA SER A 316 8.02 -30.77 -0.85
C SER A 316 8.88 -30.88 0.42
N TYR A 317 9.24 -29.75 1.06
CA TYR A 317 9.95 -29.74 2.33
C TYR A 317 9.03 -30.00 3.54
N VAL A 318 7.72 -29.91 3.38
CA VAL A 318 6.74 -30.21 4.43
C VAL A 318 6.58 -31.72 4.53
N SER A 319 6.69 -32.26 5.74
CA SER A 319 6.56 -33.71 5.95
C SER A 319 5.18 -34.23 5.53
N GLN A 320 5.14 -35.48 5.06
CA GLN A 320 3.87 -36.13 4.69
C GLN A 320 2.87 -36.12 5.84
N GLU A 321 3.33 -36.34 7.10
CA GLU A 321 2.48 -36.26 8.30
C GLU A 321 1.77 -34.91 8.43
N LYS A 322 2.51 -33.81 8.19
CA LYS A 322 1.93 -32.46 8.23
C LYS A 322 0.98 -32.19 7.06
N GLN A 323 1.33 -32.64 5.86
CA GLN A 323 0.45 -32.50 4.68
C GLN A 323 -0.88 -33.21 4.87
N GLU A 324 -0.85 -34.46 5.38
CA GLU A 324 -2.06 -35.25 5.66
C GLU A 324 -2.87 -34.65 6.83
N ALA A 325 -2.19 -34.18 7.89
CA ALA A 325 -2.85 -33.48 8.99
C ALA A 325 -3.48 -32.13 8.55
N ALA A 326 -2.87 -31.44 7.60
CA ALA A 326 -3.39 -30.18 7.05
C ALA A 326 -4.74 -30.37 6.34
N GLN A 327 -4.98 -31.56 5.75
CA GLN A 327 -6.25 -31.87 5.10
C GLN A 327 -7.44 -31.79 6.08
N LEU A 328 -7.22 -32.08 7.37
CA LEU A 328 -8.27 -31.94 8.40
C LEU A 328 -8.76 -30.48 8.51
N PHE A 329 -7.85 -29.51 8.46
CA PHE A 329 -8.23 -28.09 8.50
C PHE A 329 -8.85 -27.63 7.17
N ILE A 330 -8.33 -28.11 6.03
CA ILE A 330 -8.92 -27.84 4.72
C ILE A 330 -10.36 -28.36 4.66
N ASP A 331 -10.59 -29.61 5.07
CA ASP A 331 -11.92 -30.19 5.10
C ASP A 331 -12.86 -29.45 6.06
N TYR A 332 -12.33 -28.97 7.20
CA TYR A 332 -13.07 -28.13 8.14
C TYR A 332 -13.50 -26.80 7.50
N CYS A 333 -12.63 -26.17 6.73
CA CYS A 333 -12.91 -24.95 5.97
C CYS A 333 -13.94 -25.15 4.85
N LEU A 334 -14.04 -26.38 4.31
CA LEU A 334 -14.96 -26.72 3.24
C LEU A 334 -16.36 -27.18 3.75
N THR A 335 -16.58 -27.25 5.07
CA THR A 335 -17.90 -27.57 5.62
C THR A 335 -18.94 -26.51 5.26
N ASP A 336 -20.23 -26.91 5.17
CA ASP A 336 -21.33 -26.00 4.86
C ASP A 336 -21.39 -24.78 5.82
N ASP A 337 -21.12 -25.00 7.12
CA ASP A 337 -21.12 -23.93 8.12
C ASP A 337 -19.97 -22.94 7.89
N ALA A 338 -18.79 -23.43 7.53
CA ALA A 338 -17.65 -22.59 7.22
C ALA A 338 -17.88 -21.78 5.93
N GLN A 339 -18.41 -22.39 4.90
CA GLN A 339 -18.74 -21.73 3.64
C GLN A 339 -19.88 -20.71 3.80
N LYS A 340 -20.88 -21.02 4.62
CA LYS A 340 -21.93 -20.06 4.99
C LYS A 340 -21.36 -18.83 5.70
N LEU A 341 -20.45 -19.05 6.66
CA LEU A 341 -19.74 -17.94 7.32
C LEU A 341 -18.98 -17.10 6.29
N GLY A 342 -18.31 -17.71 5.30
CA GLY A 342 -17.65 -17.01 4.21
C GLY A 342 -18.63 -16.13 3.42
N THR A 343 -19.80 -16.66 3.09
CA THR A 343 -20.85 -15.92 2.38
C THR A 343 -21.37 -14.73 3.19
N GLU A 344 -21.54 -14.89 4.50
CA GLU A 344 -21.91 -13.80 5.41
C GLU A 344 -20.84 -12.69 5.48
N LYS A 345 -19.58 -13.06 5.25
CA LYS A 345 -18.43 -12.14 5.18
C LYS A 345 -18.13 -11.63 3.75
N GLY A 346 -19.08 -11.75 2.83
CA GLY A 346 -19.00 -11.17 1.49
C GLY A 346 -18.35 -12.03 0.42
N PHE A 347 -17.86 -13.22 0.77
CA PHE A 347 -17.31 -14.20 -0.18
C PHE A 347 -18.38 -15.01 -0.90
N ASN A 348 -17.96 -15.93 -1.80
CA ASN A 348 -18.81 -16.85 -2.56
C ASN A 348 -19.92 -16.15 -3.36
N ARG A 349 -19.60 -15.00 -3.96
CA ARG A 349 -20.47 -14.26 -4.85
C ARG A 349 -20.01 -14.41 -6.30
N HIS A 350 -20.82 -13.93 -7.26
CA HIS A 350 -20.53 -14.04 -8.70
C HIS A 350 -20.03 -15.43 -9.13
N GLU A 351 -20.69 -16.47 -8.66
CA GLU A 351 -20.33 -17.88 -8.94
C GLU A 351 -20.47 -18.25 -10.43
N ASP A 352 -21.23 -17.47 -11.19
CA ASP A 352 -21.39 -17.56 -12.64
C ASP A 352 -20.20 -16.94 -13.41
N TYR A 353 -19.43 -16.05 -12.79
CA TYR A 353 -18.21 -15.48 -13.37
C TYR A 353 -17.09 -16.54 -13.39
N LYS A 354 -16.61 -16.91 -14.57
CA LYS A 354 -15.62 -17.99 -14.75
C LYS A 354 -14.16 -17.52 -14.67
N GLY A 355 -13.94 -16.23 -14.50
CA GLY A 355 -12.61 -15.63 -14.56
C GLY A 355 -12.11 -15.43 -15.99
N GLN A 356 -11.05 -14.68 -16.11
CA GLN A 356 -10.31 -14.41 -17.35
C GLN A 356 -8.86 -14.83 -17.11
N ASP A 357 -8.37 -15.81 -17.88
CA ASP A 357 -6.96 -16.20 -17.82
C ASP A 357 -6.14 -15.25 -18.71
N PRO A 358 -5.11 -14.57 -18.19
CA PRO A 358 -4.22 -13.73 -18.98
C PRO A 358 -3.30 -14.51 -19.92
N GLY A 359 -3.33 -15.86 -19.91
CA GLY A 359 -2.47 -16.69 -20.74
C GLY A 359 -0.99 -16.68 -20.35
N LEU A 360 -0.67 -16.25 -19.12
CA LEU A 360 0.70 -16.17 -18.61
C LEU A 360 1.08 -17.40 -17.78
N ASP A 361 2.28 -17.92 -18.00
CA ASP A 361 2.94 -18.82 -17.06
C ASP A 361 3.63 -18.05 -15.92
N GLY A 362 4.30 -18.75 -15.01
CA GLY A 362 4.96 -18.12 -13.87
C GLY A 362 6.05 -17.12 -14.27
N MET A 363 6.82 -17.41 -15.32
CA MET A 363 7.82 -16.48 -15.86
C MET A 363 7.18 -15.25 -16.50
N GLY A 364 6.02 -15.43 -17.15
CA GLY A 364 5.23 -14.35 -17.71
C GLY A 364 4.72 -13.37 -16.65
N TYR A 365 4.23 -13.86 -15.49
CA TYR A 365 3.85 -13.00 -14.37
C TYR A 365 5.03 -12.22 -13.78
N LEU A 366 6.18 -12.86 -13.60
CA LEU A 366 7.42 -12.19 -13.15
C LEU A 366 7.87 -11.12 -14.16
N ALA A 367 7.76 -11.40 -15.46
CA ALA A 367 8.08 -10.44 -16.51
C ALA A 367 7.07 -9.27 -16.54
N ALA A 368 5.78 -9.51 -16.32
CA ALA A 368 4.77 -8.46 -16.21
C ALA A 368 5.05 -7.51 -15.04
N GLN A 369 5.41 -8.04 -13.87
CA GLN A 369 5.83 -7.22 -12.73
C GLN A 369 7.06 -6.38 -13.05
N LYS A 370 8.09 -6.98 -13.67
CA LYS A 370 9.29 -6.26 -14.09
C LYS A 370 8.95 -5.14 -15.09
N LEU A 371 8.11 -5.43 -16.08
CA LEU A 371 7.63 -4.45 -17.04
C LEU A 371 6.91 -3.29 -16.36
N TRP A 372 6.03 -3.60 -15.40
CA TRP A 372 5.36 -2.58 -14.60
C TRP A 372 6.37 -1.71 -13.84
N LYS A 373 7.33 -2.31 -13.15
CA LYS A 373 8.35 -1.58 -12.38
C LYS A 373 9.16 -0.62 -13.27
N GLN A 374 9.46 -1.01 -14.48
CA GLN A 374 10.17 -0.17 -15.46
C GLN A 374 9.33 0.99 -16.00
N ASN A 375 8.01 0.87 -15.98
CA ASN A 375 7.09 1.83 -16.59
C ASN A 375 6.18 2.57 -15.59
N LYS A 376 6.22 2.25 -14.29
CA LYS A 376 5.28 2.74 -13.27
C LYS A 376 5.20 4.27 -13.15
N THR A 377 6.25 4.97 -13.54
CA THR A 377 6.29 6.44 -13.56
C THR A 377 6.00 7.03 -14.94
N GLY A 378 5.62 6.19 -15.91
CA GLY A 378 5.47 6.61 -17.32
C GLY A 378 6.77 7.09 -17.95
N GLY A 379 7.92 6.60 -17.49
CA GLY A 379 9.26 6.98 -17.95
C GLY A 379 9.75 8.33 -17.42
N ARG A 380 9.07 8.93 -16.46
CA ARG A 380 9.49 10.17 -15.79
C ARG A 380 10.37 9.85 -14.58
N PRO A 381 11.48 10.57 -14.36
CA PRO A 381 12.26 10.40 -13.14
C PRO A 381 11.47 10.91 -11.92
N VAL A 382 11.77 10.36 -10.75
CA VAL A 382 11.22 10.83 -9.48
C VAL A 382 12.27 11.67 -8.76
N ILE A 383 11.85 12.80 -8.20
CA ILE A 383 12.66 13.62 -7.29
C ILE A 383 12.12 13.38 -5.88
N ALA A 384 12.87 12.69 -5.05
CA ALA A 384 12.48 12.36 -3.68
C ALA A 384 13.30 13.14 -2.65
N VAL A 385 12.66 13.57 -1.56
CA VAL A 385 13.37 14.08 -0.38
C VAL A 385 12.88 13.32 0.84
N PHE A 386 13.81 12.73 1.58
CA PHE A 386 13.55 12.26 2.93
C PHE A 386 13.69 13.42 3.92
N VAL A 387 12.71 13.56 4.80
CA VAL A 387 12.69 14.52 5.91
C VAL A 387 12.64 13.72 7.19
N THR A 388 13.76 13.70 7.93
CA THR A 388 13.97 12.76 9.04
C THR A 388 14.05 13.47 10.37
N ASP A 389 13.27 12.99 11.32
CA ASP A 389 13.30 13.44 12.70
C ASP A 389 14.59 12.96 13.39
N VAL A 390 15.32 13.91 13.96
CA VAL A 390 16.47 13.68 14.83
C VAL A 390 16.31 14.43 16.15
N SER A 391 15.08 14.64 16.60
CA SER A 391 14.75 15.20 17.91
C SER A 391 15.20 14.29 19.06
N GLY A 392 15.15 14.82 20.28
CA GLY A 392 15.61 14.11 21.47
C GLY A 392 14.86 12.80 21.75
N SER A 393 13.59 12.66 21.32
CA SER A 393 12.77 11.45 21.45
C SER A 393 13.25 10.29 20.57
N MET A 394 13.95 10.61 19.47
CA MET A 394 14.52 9.62 18.56
C MET A 394 15.80 8.94 19.10
N ARG A 395 16.28 9.28 20.29
CA ARG A 395 17.52 8.69 20.84
C ARG A 395 17.44 7.18 21.00
N GLY A 396 18.57 6.51 20.75
CA GLY A 396 18.73 5.07 20.97
C GLY A 396 18.23 4.23 19.80
N ASN A 397 17.35 3.26 20.09
CA ASN A 397 16.91 2.27 19.10
C ASN A 397 16.13 2.90 17.96
N LYS A 398 15.29 3.91 18.21
CA LYS A 398 14.49 4.57 17.18
C LYS A 398 15.37 5.16 16.07
N LEU A 399 16.40 5.94 16.44
CA LEU A 399 17.34 6.49 15.46
C LEU A 399 18.13 5.41 14.74
N ALA A 400 18.57 4.38 15.46
CA ALA A 400 19.29 3.26 14.85
C ALA A 400 18.41 2.50 13.84
N SER A 401 17.15 2.23 14.18
CA SER A 401 16.18 1.61 13.27
C SER A 401 15.88 2.48 12.05
N LEU A 402 15.75 3.79 12.25
CA LEU A 402 15.58 4.75 11.16
C LEU A 402 16.78 4.74 10.20
N GLN A 403 18.00 4.81 10.75
CA GLN A 403 19.23 4.78 9.95
C GLN A 403 19.35 3.47 9.15
N ASP A 404 19.11 2.34 9.77
CA ASP A 404 19.11 1.01 9.10
C ASP A 404 18.05 0.95 8.00
N ALA A 405 16.83 1.40 8.28
CA ALA A 405 15.73 1.41 7.32
C ALA A 405 16.02 2.28 6.10
N LEU A 406 16.56 3.48 6.29
CA LEU A 406 16.91 4.40 5.19
C LEU A 406 18.00 3.79 4.30
N VAL A 407 19.07 3.22 4.89
CA VAL A 407 20.17 2.64 4.11
C VAL A 407 19.71 1.39 3.35
N ARG A 408 18.96 0.48 3.99
CA ARG A 408 18.40 -0.71 3.32
C ARG A 408 17.42 -0.34 2.23
N SER A 409 16.54 0.63 2.49
CA SER A 409 15.49 1.01 1.53
C SER A 409 16.04 1.76 0.32
N ALA A 410 17.20 2.40 0.43
CA ALA A 410 17.84 3.11 -0.67
C ALA A 410 18.12 2.25 -1.91
N GLN A 411 18.28 0.92 -1.76
CA GLN A 411 18.46 0.03 -2.90
C GLN A 411 17.24 -0.12 -3.81
N PHE A 412 16.04 0.19 -3.29
CA PHE A 412 14.82 0.13 -4.07
C PHE A 412 14.61 1.36 -4.96
N ILE A 413 15.44 2.40 -4.77
CA ILE A 413 15.42 3.62 -5.56
C ILE A 413 16.22 3.41 -6.84
N SER A 414 15.61 3.67 -7.99
CA SER A 414 16.27 3.57 -9.29
C SER A 414 17.38 4.62 -9.43
N ALA A 415 18.47 4.26 -10.14
CA ALA A 415 19.56 5.20 -10.45
C ALA A 415 19.14 6.37 -11.37
N ASP A 416 18.00 6.26 -12.03
CA ASP A 416 17.42 7.33 -12.84
C ASP A 416 16.67 8.38 -12.02
N ASN A 417 16.42 8.10 -10.73
CA ASN A 417 15.74 9.00 -9.82
C ASN A 417 16.74 9.95 -9.13
N TYR A 418 16.21 10.96 -8.45
CA TYR A 418 16.96 11.97 -7.72
C TYR A 418 16.58 11.92 -6.25
N LEU A 419 17.56 12.03 -5.38
CA LEU A 419 17.34 11.92 -3.92
C LEU A 419 18.10 12.98 -3.15
N GLY A 420 17.40 13.57 -2.16
CA GLY A 420 17.95 14.45 -1.13
C GLY A 420 17.57 13.99 0.27
N LEU A 421 18.25 14.52 1.29
CA LEU A 421 18.01 14.24 2.70
C LEU A 421 18.03 15.53 3.51
N VAL A 422 16.95 15.76 4.25
CA VAL A 422 16.82 16.81 5.26
C VAL A 422 16.65 16.14 6.62
N ALA A 423 17.35 16.61 7.64
CA ALA A 423 17.10 16.21 9.02
C ALA A 423 16.58 17.43 9.81
N PHE A 424 15.82 17.19 10.86
CA PHE A 424 15.34 18.26 11.72
C PHE A 424 15.34 17.87 13.19
N SER A 425 15.62 18.87 14.02
CA SER A 425 15.40 18.86 15.45
C SER A 425 14.83 20.23 15.85
N THR A 426 15.49 21.02 16.68
CA THR A 426 15.16 22.45 16.90
C THR A 426 15.43 23.28 15.65
N ASP A 427 16.44 22.92 14.90
CA ASP A 427 16.86 23.52 13.63
C ASP A 427 16.71 22.53 12.48
N VAL A 428 16.90 23.02 11.25
CA VAL A 428 16.81 22.20 10.03
C VAL A 428 18.20 22.03 9.42
N TYR A 429 18.49 20.81 8.96
CA TYR A 429 19.79 20.43 8.41
C TYR A 429 19.58 19.85 7.00
N GLU A 430 20.12 20.48 5.98
CA GLU A 430 20.27 19.90 4.66
C GLU A 430 21.46 18.92 4.69
N MET A 431 21.18 17.65 4.92
CA MET A 431 22.19 16.60 5.06
C MET A 431 22.75 16.14 3.71
N LEU A 432 21.93 16.20 2.65
CA LEU A 432 22.31 15.82 1.30
C LEU A 432 21.46 16.60 0.28
N PRO A 433 22.08 17.45 -0.56
CA PRO A 433 21.41 18.10 -1.68
C PRO A 433 20.82 17.06 -2.66
N ILE A 434 19.73 17.45 -3.36
CA ILE A 434 19.11 16.56 -4.36
C ILE A 434 20.06 16.34 -5.53
N GLY A 435 20.48 15.08 -5.71
CA GLY A 435 21.32 14.64 -6.82
C GLY A 435 20.78 13.37 -7.47
N GLN A 436 21.22 13.08 -8.71
CA GLN A 436 20.88 11.80 -9.37
C GLN A 436 21.41 10.66 -8.53
N PHE A 437 20.58 9.64 -8.29
CA PHE A 437 20.86 8.56 -7.34
C PHE A 437 21.79 7.49 -7.93
N ASP A 438 22.91 7.95 -8.51
CA ASP A 438 24.02 7.12 -8.96
C ASP A 438 24.80 6.51 -7.77
N ALA A 439 25.84 5.74 -8.07
CA ALA A 439 26.66 5.11 -7.03
C ALA A 439 27.29 6.13 -6.05
N THR A 440 27.67 7.31 -6.55
CA THR A 440 28.28 8.37 -5.71
C THR A 440 27.24 8.99 -4.78
N GLN A 441 26.06 9.35 -5.30
CA GLN A 441 24.99 9.92 -4.48
C GLN A 441 24.47 8.91 -3.46
N ARG A 442 24.39 7.61 -3.82
CA ARG A 442 24.05 6.54 -2.90
C ARG A 442 25.05 6.42 -1.74
N ALA A 443 26.36 6.46 -2.04
CA ALA A 443 27.39 6.42 -1.00
C ALA A 443 27.36 7.67 -0.10
N LYS A 444 27.09 8.86 -0.65
CA LYS A 444 26.87 10.07 0.13
C LYS A 444 25.60 9.99 0.99
N PHE A 445 24.51 9.44 0.45
CA PHE A 445 23.28 9.22 1.21
C PHE A 445 23.54 8.32 2.42
N SER A 446 24.22 7.19 2.23
CA SER A 446 24.61 6.30 3.34
C SER A 446 25.46 7.05 4.37
N GLY A 447 26.43 7.83 3.93
CA GLY A 447 27.28 8.65 4.82
C GLY A 447 26.50 9.69 5.60
N ALA A 448 25.58 10.42 4.95
CA ALA A 448 24.70 11.39 5.57
C ALA A 448 23.79 10.74 6.63
N VAL A 449 23.17 9.58 6.31
CA VAL A 449 22.34 8.83 7.25
C VAL A 449 23.15 8.41 8.48
N LYS A 450 24.38 7.92 8.32
CA LYS A 450 25.27 7.55 9.44
C LYS A 450 25.68 8.74 10.32
N GLN A 451 25.61 9.96 9.81
CA GLN A 451 25.89 11.19 10.57
C GLN A 451 24.72 11.69 11.42
N LEU A 452 23.50 11.21 11.19
CA LEU A 452 22.31 11.61 11.96
C LEU A 452 22.55 11.41 13.47
N ARG A 453 22.21 12.42 14.27
CA ARG A 453 22.33 12.42 15.73
C ARG A 453 21.09 13.01 16.36
N ALA A 454 20.50 12.30 17.31
CA ALA A 454 19.28 12.74 17.97
C ALA A 454 19.55 13.71 19.11
N ASP A 455 19.03 14.95 19.01
CA ASP A 455 19.05 15.97 20.06
C ASP A 455 18.03 17.08 19.77
N GLY A 456 17.68 17.87 20.79
CA GLY A 456 16.84 19.06 20.65
C GLY A 456 15.33 18.80 20.55
N GLY A 457 14.61 19.79 20.02
CA GLY A 457 13.16 19.78 19.80
C GLY A 457 12.76 19.21 18.43
N THR A 458 11.55 19.59 17.93
CA THR A 458 10.95 18.98 16.73
C THR A 458 10.34 20.07 15.84
N ALA A 459 11.08 20.59 14.85
CA ALA A 459 10.64 21.62 13.90
C ALA A 459 10.23 21.00 12.54
N ILE A 460 9.27 20.08 12.58
CA ILE A 460 8.86 19.26 11.42
C ILE A 460 8.35 20.10 10.25
N TYR A 461 7.54 21.14 10.52
CA TYR A 461 6.93 21.92 9.44
C TYR A 461 7.92 22.92 8.81
N ASP A 462 8.92 23.39 9.56
CA ASP A 462 10.03 24.16 9.00
C ASP A 462 10.83 23.29 8.01
N ALA A 463 11.13 22.05 8.39
CA ALA A 463 11.83 21.09 7.54
C ALA A 463 10.98 20.70 6.31
N THR A 464 9.67 20.58 6.47
CA THR A 464 8.74 20.37 5.35
C THR A 464 8.84 21.50 4.32
N MET A 465 8.90 22.76 4.76
CA MET A 465 9.06 23.91 3.85
C MET A 465 10.42 23.92 3.17
N VAL A 466 11.51 23.60 3.89
CA VAL A 466 12.85 23.47 3.30
C VAL A 466 12.86 22.40 2.21
N ALA A 467 12.35 21.20 2.50
CA ALA A 467 12.26 20.12 1.54
C ALA A 467 11.36 20.47 0.34
N THR A 468 10.25 21.18 0.57
CA THR A 468 9.37 21.68 -0.49
C THR A 468 10.13 22.61 -1.44
N LYS A 469 10.92 23.54 -0.92
CA LYS A 469 11.77 24.43 -1.72
C LYS A 469 12.77 23.64 -2.55
N MET A 470 13.50 22.69 -1.94
CA MET A 470 14.46 21.83 -2.64
C MET A 470 13.81 21.10 -3.82
N LEU A 471 12.59 20.53 -3.60
CA LEU A 471 11.83 19.84 -4.64
C LEU A 471 11.42 20.77 -5.77
N LEU A 472 10.92 21.97 -5.46
CA LEU A 472 10.52 22.96 -6.47
C LEU A 472 11.70 23.45 -7.30
N GLU A 473 12.84 23.74 -6.68
CA GLU A 473 14.06 24.16 -7.36
C GLU A 473 14.55 23.05 -8.31
N LYS A 474 14.57 21.80 -7.85
CA LYS A 474 14.98 20.68 -8.70
C LYS A 474 13.98 20.38 -9.82
N GLN A 475 12.68 20.59 -9.59
CA GLN A 475 11.66 20.45 -10.61
C GLN A 475 11.78 21.52 -11.71
N GLN A 476 12.32 22.71 -11.42
CA GLN A 476 12.62 23.70 -12.46
C GLN A 476 13.72 23.21 -13.43
N GLU A 477 14.70 22.45 -12.93
CA GLU A 477 15.74 21.83 -13.76
C GLU A 477 15.19 20.60 -14.53
N LEU A 478 14.21 19.89 -13.97
CA LEU A 478 13.62 18.66 -14.47
C LEU A 478 12.08 18.79 -14.52
N PRO A 479 11.51 19.55 -15.47
CA PRO A 479 10.07 19.89 -15.46
C PRO A 479 9.12 18.69 -15.52
N ASP A 480 9.53 17.59 -16.15
CA ASP A 480 8.72 16.37 -16.29
C ASP A 480 8.85 15.44 -15.08
N ALA A 481 9.77 15.71 -14.14
CA ALA A 481 9.99 14.82 -13.00
C ALA A 481 8.83 14.89 -11.99
N ILE A 482 8.62 13.79 -11.29
CA ILE A 482 7.59 13.63 -10.25
C ILE A 482 8.21 13.95 -8.88
N PRO A 483 7.85 15.07 -8.23
CA PRO A 483 8.33 15.37 -6.89
C PRO A 483 7.57 14.52 -5.86
N VAL A 484 8.26 14.05 -4.82
CA VAL A 484 7.68 13.34 -3.68
C VAL A 484 8.47 13.61 -2.41
N MET A 485 7.79 13.65 -1.27
CA MET A 485 8.39 13.83 0.04
C MET A 485 8.03 12.67 0.96
N PHE A 486 9.00 12.18 1.73
CA PHE A 486 8.81 11.18 2.78
C PHE A 486 9.23 11.79 4.11
N ILE A 487 8.30 11.93 5.05
CA ILE A 487 8.56 12.46 6.39
C ILE A 487 8.52 11.29 7.39
N LEU A 488 9.59 11.16 8.18
CA LEU A 488 9.73 10.13 9.20
C LEU A 488 9.91 10.82 10.56
N SER A 489 8.97 10.61 11.49
CA SER A 489 8.98 11.23 12.83
C SER A 489 8.31 10.35 13.87
N ASP A 490 8.67 10.54 15.15
CA ASP A 490 8.05 9.84 16.30
C ASP A 490 7.23 10.77 17.18
N GLY A 491 7.04 12.04 16.81
CA GLY A 491 6.43 12.94 17.74
C GLY A 491 5.94 14.30 17.26
N GLN A 492 5.55 15.04 18.24
CA GLN A 492 4.88 16.33 18.15
C GLN A 492 5.82 17.45 17.69
N GLN A 493 5.27 18.32 16.88
CA GLN A 493 5.86 19.63 16.62
C GLN A 493 6.16 20.36 17.94
N GLN A 494 7.44 20.71 18.14
CA GLN A 494 7.91 21.51 19.29
C GLN A 494 8.71 22.71 18.79
N GLY A 495 8.01 23.77 18.41
CA GLY A 495 8.64 24.99 17.86
C GLY A 495 8.47 25.15 16.35
N GLY A 496 9.02 26.21 15.79
CA GLY A 496 8.89 26.53 14.36
C GLY A 496 7.50 27.00 13.93
N VAL A 497 7.21 26.90 12.62
CA VAL A 497 5.92 27.26 12.04
C VAL A 497 4.86 26.23 12.41
N ASN A 498 3.61 26.66 12.61
CA ASN A 498 2.52 25.73 12.92
C ASN A 498 1.87 25.15 11.65
N LEU A 499 1.20 23.99 11.80
CA LEU A 499 0.55 23.25 10.74
C LEU A 499 -0.43 24.11 9.92
N ASN A 500 -1.27 24.93 10.57
CA ASN A 500 -2.29 25.74 9.89
C ASN A 500 -1.72 26.75 8.90
N ARG A 501 -0.46 27.18 9.06
CA ARG A 501 0.23 28.03 8.08
C ARG A 501 0.76 27.24 6.89
N VAL A 502 1.13 26.00 7.12
CA VAL A 502 1.75 25.11 6.10
C VAL A 502 0.70 24.45 5.20
N LEU A 503 -0.45 24.08 5.75
CA LEU A 503 -1.50 23.37 5.00
C LEU A 503 -1.95 24.07 3.71
N PRO A 504 -2.22 25.41 3.69
CA PRO A 504 -2.58 26.11 2.44
C PRO A 504 -1.50 26.02 1.37
N ILE A 505 -0.21 26.09 1.78
CA ILE A 505 0.95 25.99 0.89
C ILE A 505 1.01 24.59 0.29
N VAL A 506 0.93 23.56 1.14
CA VAL A 506 0.94 22.15 0.72
C VAL A 506 -0.20 21.84 -0.24
N LYS A 507 -1.43 22.31 0.07
CA LYS A 507 -2.61 22.17 -0.78
C LYS A 507 -2.40 22.78 -2.18
N ALA A 508 -1.82 23.99 -2.24
CA ALA A 508 -1.62 24.70 -3.49
C ALA A 508 -0.49 24.10 -4.36
N LEU A 509 0.57 23.61 -3.72
CA LEU A 509 1.74 23.07 -4.43
C LEU A 509 1.56 21.63 -4.91
N LYS A 510 0.68 20.85 -4.27
CA LYS A 510 0.32 19.46 -4.65
C LYS A 510 1.52 18.53 -4.81
N ILE A 511 2.50 18.66 -3.93
CA ILE A 511 3.62 17.72 -3.82
C ILE A 511 3.19 16.61 -2.84
N PRO A 512 3.08 15.33 -3.24
CA PRO A 512 2.68 14.27 -2.32
C PRO A 512 3.65 14.13 -1.14
N ILE A 513 3.12 14.14 0.08
CA ILE A 513 3.87 14.01 1.32
C ILE A 513 3.41 12.74 2.04
N TYR A 514 4.24 11.70 1.99
CA TYR A 514 4.02 10.46 2.73
C TYR A 514 4.63 10.60 4.11
N THR A 515 3.82 10.45 5.14
CA THR A 515 4.29 10.49 6.52
C THR A 515 4.38 9.08 7.10
N ILE A 516 5.45 8.82 7.82
CA ILE A 516 5.72 7.53 8.46
C ILE A 516 5.95 7.82 9.94
N GLY A 517 5.02 7.35 10.76
CA GLY A 517 5.04 7.52 12.21
C GLY A 517 5.78 6.39 12.91
N PHE A 518 6.56 6.70 13.94
CA PHE A 518 7.24 5.76 14.82
C PHE A 518 6.64 5.81 16.20
N GLU A 519 5.73 4.90 16.56
CA GLU A 519 5.13 4.86 17.89
C GLU A 519 4.54 6.21 18.34
N MET A 520 3.83 6.88 17.43
CA MET A 520 3.23 8.19 17.66
C MET A 520 1.98 8.08 18.56
N LEU A 521 1.64 9.17 19.24
CA LEU A 521 0.37 9.32 19.91
C LEU A 521 -0.76 9.65 18.90
N ASP A 522 -2.00 9.30 19.23
CA ASP A 522 -3.16 9.47 18.33
C ASP A 522 -3.33 10.91 17.81
N ASP A 523 -3.14 11.92 18.67
CA ASP A 523 -3.25 13.35 18.28
C ASP A 523 -2.16 13.74 17.27
N ASP A 524 -0.94 13.23 17.45
CA ASP A 524 0.19 13.51 16.56
C ASP A 524 0.01 12.81 15.20
N MET A 525 -0.51 11.59 15.22
CA MET A 525 -0.88 10.86 14.01
C MET A 525 -1.94 11.62 13.20
N GLU A 526 -2.90 12.28 13.85
CA GLU A 526 -3.93 13.04 13.17
C GLU A 526 -3.37 14.28 12.45
N GLU A 527 -2.45 15.04 13.07
CA GLU A 527 -1.78 16.17 12.42
C GLU A 527 -0.95 15.73 11.21
N MET A 528 -0.19 14.65 11.34
CA MET A 528 0.63 14.10 10.26
C MET A 528 -0.23 13.53 9.13
N ARG A 529 -1.33 12.86 9.47
CA ARG A 529 -2.31 12.39 8.48
C ARG A 529 -2.92 13.54 7.71
N LYS A 530 -3.31 14.62 8.40
CA LYS A 530 -3.85 15.83 7.76
C LYS A 530 -2.85 16.46 6.79
N LEU A 531 -1.57 16.54 7.16
CA LEU A 531 -0.51 17.04 6.29
C LEU A 531 -0.40 16.21 5.00
N SER A 532 -0.37 14.88 5.13
CA SER A 532 -0.31 13.97 3.98
C SER A 532 -1.56 14.09 3.11
N GLN A 533 -2.75 14.00 3.68
CA GLN A 533 -3.99 14.03 2.93
C GLN A 533 -4.21 15.35 2.19
N VAL A 534 -3.85 16.49 2.81
CA VAL A 534 -3.93 17.82 2.17
C VAL A 534 -2.95 17.94 1.00
N SER A 535 -1.80 17.24 1.04
CA SER A 535 -0.81 17.26 -0.04
C SER A 535 -1.27 16.56 -1.33
N GLY A 536 -2.32 15.73 -1.27
CA GLY A 536 -2.85 14.99 -2.41
C GLY A 536 -3.26 13.56 -2.04
N GLU A 537 -2.79 12.58 -2.81
CA GLU A 537 -3.12 11.16 -2.68
C GLU A 537 -2.29 10.38 -1.63
N ALA A 538 -1.41 11.07 -0.91
CA ALA A 538 -0.61 10.49 0.14
C ALA A 538 -1.42 10.27 1.43
N ASP A 539 -0.94 9.39 2.31
CA ASP A 539 -1.52 9.15 3.62
C ASP A 539 -0.43 8.83 4.65
N LEU A 540 -0.79 8.86 5.93
CA LEU A 540 0.06 8.43 7.02
C LEU A 540 0.13 6.90 7.07
N THR A 541 1.34 6.37 7.27
CA THR A 541 1.55 4.97 7.63
C THR A 541 2.20 4.92 9.01
N ASP A 542 1.54 4.32 9.99
CA ASP A 542 2.15 4.05 11.29
C ASP A 542 3.05 2.81 11.17
N ALA A 543 4.28 2.92 11.67
CA ALA A 543 5.27 1.86 11.65
C ALA A 543 5.90 1.72 13.03
N GLY A 544 5.86 0.51 13.61
CA GLY A 544 6.69 0.18 14.76
C GLY A 544 8.18 0.16 14.37
N GLU A 545 9.10 0.20 15.35
CA GLU A 545 10.55 0.19 15.12
C GLU A 545 11.00 -0.95 14.17
N LYS A 546 10.34 -2.10 14.21
CA LYS A 546 10.69 -3.29 13.40
C LYS A 546 10.09 -3.26 11.99
N ASP A 547 9.06 -2.47 11.75
CA ASP A 547 8.29 -2.48 10.50
C ASP A 547 8.69 -1.37 9.52
N VAL A 548 9.43 -0.36 9.97
CA VAL A 548 9.80 0.80 9.15
C VAL A 548 10.54 0.42 7.85
N VAL A 549 11.39 -0.61 7.89
CA VAL A 549 12.07 -1.11 6.68
C VAL A 549 11.06 -1.60 5.65
N ASN A 550 10.06 -2.37 6.10
CA ASN A 550 9.03 -2.93 5.23
C ASN A 550 8.10 -1.83 4.67
N VAL A 551 7.71 -0.87 5.50
CA VAL A 551 6.89 0.29 5.10
C VAL A 551 7.63 1.13 4.05
N LEU A 552 8.88 1.51 4.31
CA LEU A 552 9.70 2.26 3.35
C LEU A 552 9.91 1.49 2.05
N ARG A 553 10.21 0.18 2.12
CA ARG A 553 10.33 -0.67 0.93
C ARG A 553 9.06 -0.64 0.09
N GLY A 554 7.90 -0.79 0.71
CA GLY A 554 6.61 -0.74 0.03
C GLY A 554 6.35 0.60 -0.65
N LEU A 555 6.55 1.71 0.07
CA LEU A 555 6.36 3.07 -0.45
C LEU A 555 7.34 3.37 -1.59
N LEU A 556 8.62 3.09 -1.43
CA LEU A 556 9.63 3.34 -2.46
C LEU A 556 9.41 2.47 -3.69
N ASN A 557 9.14 1.18 -3.52
CA ASN A 557 8.83 0.30 -4.64
C ASN A 557 7.58 0.73 -5.43
N SER A 558 6.61 1.35 -4.79
CA SER A 558 5.40 1.85 -5.46
C SER A 558 5.57 3.25 -6.06
N ARG A 559 6.51 4.08 -5.54
CA ARG A 559 6.61 5.51 -5.86
C ARG A 559 7.89 5.91 -6.57
N THR A 560 9.02 5.25 -6.31
CA THR A 560 10.33 5.58 -6.91
C THR A 560 10.84 4.41 -7.84
#